data_d123bab4adf8bfa7fad61d0354e4315b
#
_entry.id   d123bab4adf8bfa7fad61d0354e4315b
#
_cell.length_a   1.000
_cell.length_b   1.000
_cell.length_c   1.000
_cell.angle_alpha   90.00
_cell.angle_beta   90.00
_cell.angle_gamma   90.00
#
_symmetry.space_group_name_H-M   'P 1'
#
loop_
_entity.id
_entity.type
_entity.pdbx_description
1 polymer ?
#
loop_
_entity_poly.entity_id
_entity_poly.type
_entity_poly.pdbx_seq_one_letter_code
_entity_poly.pdbx_strand_id
1 'polypeptide(L)'
;MNEPNTSPGLGAPPPGWTPPMADISWVRRKYLDIPYAGQSLNQRLDIYLPQEGEGPFPLLIHVHGGGFAFGDKRDDHMNAYLKALGWGWAAASVEYRLSGEAPFPAAVLDYSEATKKSRQKMYEEAAAGNPEAQARYENFLAARRENYHKKKQDEKGEQIA
;
A
#
# COMPACT_ATOMS: atom_id res chain seq x y z
N MET A 1 -22.85 35.16 14.93
CA MET A 1 -22.90 33.80 15.52
C MET A 1 -22.84 32.84 14.38
N ASN A 2 -21.69 32.19 14.21
CA ASN A 2 -21.50 31.15 13.17
C ASN A 2 -22.06 29.84 13.74
N GLU A 3 -23.14 29.34 13.13
CA GLU A 3 -23.59 27.98 13.43
C GLU A 3 -22.49 26.99 13.10
N PRO A 4 -22.24 25.99 13.98
CA PRO A 4 -21.27 24.94 13.64
C PRO A 4 -21.78 24.17 12.43
N ASN A 5 -20.93 24.06 11.40
CA ASN A 5 -21.19 23.23 10.23
C ASN A 5 -21.33 21.76 10.68
N THR A 6 -22.56 21.35 10.90
CA THR A 6 -22.93 19.95 11.12
C THR A 6 -23.11 19.26 9.77
N SER A 7 -22.03 19.18 8.97
CA SER A 7 -21.98 18.16 7.93
C SER A 7 -22.23 16.82 8.61
N PRO A 8 -23.19 15.99 8.16
CA PRO A 8 -23.35 14.67 8.71
C PRO A 8 -22.02 13.95 8.51
N GLY A 9 -21.30 13.71 9.61
CA GLY A 9 -20.10 12.89 9.58
C GLY A 9 -20.45 11.58 8.89
N LEU A 10 -19.53 11.05 8.09
CA LEU A 10 -19.68 9.69 7.56
C LEU A 10 -20.00 8.80 8.77
N GLY A 11 -21.27 8.43 8.92
CA GLY A 11 -21.74 7.69 10.07
C GLY A 11 -20.97 6.37 10.16
N ALA A 12 -20.61 5.96 11.35
CA ALA A 12 -20.10 4.62 11.55
C ALA A 12 -21.09 3.61 10.93
N PRO A 13 -20.60 2.53 10.31
CA PRO A 13 -21.48 1.51 9.77
C PRO A 13 -22.37 0.95 10.87
N PRO A 14 -23.57 0.45 10.54
CA PRO A 14 -24.47 -0.13 11.53
C PRO A 14 -23.78 -1.24 12.32
N PRO A 15 -24.13 -1.45 13.60
CA PRO A 15 -23.59 -2.56 14.38
C PRO A 15 -23.73 -3.89 13.64
N GLY A 16 -22.62 -4.64 13.51
CA GLY A 16 -22.59 -5.91 12.79
C GLY A 16 -22.42 -5.80 11.28
N TRP A 17 -22.31 -4.60 10.72
CA TRP A 17 -21.97 -4.46 9.31
C TRP A 17 -20.51 -4.84 9.06
N THR A 18 -20.32 -5.67 8.04
CA THR A 18 -18.99 -5.99 7.50
C THR A 18 -18.97 -5.65 6.01
N PRO A 19 -17.87 -5.10 5.48
CA PRO A 19 -17.78 -4.84 4.05
C PRO A 19 -17.92 -6.16 3.27
N PRO A 20 -18.55 -6.14 2.08
CA PRO A 20 -18.42 -7.27 1.17
C PRO A 20 -16.95 -7.50 0.84
N MET A 21 -16.54 -8.77 0.80
CA MET A 21 -15.13 -9.15 0.66
C MET A 21 -14.81 -9.59 -0.77
N ALA A 22 -13.61 -9.28 -1.23
CA ALA A 22 -13.09 -9.78 -2.50
C ALA A 22 -12.81 -11.29 -2.43
N ASP A 23 -13.09 -11.99 -3.53
CA ASP A 23 -12.67 -13.39 -3.67
C ASP A 23 -11.20 -13.46 -4.10
N ILE A 24 -10.34 -13.81 -3.15
CA ILE A 24 -8.90 -14.00 -3.34
C ILE A 24 -8.52 -15.49 -3.46
N SER A 25 -9.48 -16.39 -3.48
CA SER A 25 -9.22 -17.86 -3.46
C SER A 25 -8.49 -18.34 -4.71
N TRP A 26 -8.77 -17.74 -5.85
CA TRP A 26 -8.19 -18.08 -7.15
C TRP A 26 -6.75 -17.59 -7.34
N VAL A 27 -6.29 -16.63 -6.51
CA VAL A 27 -4.91 -16.10 -6.60
C VAL A 27 -3.96 -17.08 -5.94
N ARG A 28 -3.09 -17.73 -6.71
CA ARG A 28 -2.13 -18.73 -6.20
C ARG A 28 -0.91 -18.08 -5.55
N ARG A 29 -0.37 -17.03 -6.19
CA ARG A 29 0.84 -16.32 -5.72
C ARG A 29 0.41 -15.11 -4.87
N LYS A 30 0.20 -15.33 -3.58
CA LYS A 30 -0.20 -14.29 -2.64
C LYS A 30 0.53 -14.42 -1.32
N TYR A 31 0.81 -13.30 -0.70
CA TYR A 31 1.41 -13.17 0.61
C TYR A 31 0.48 -12.32 1.45
N LEU A 32 -0.07 -12.90 2.51
CA LEU A 32 -1.11 -12.29 3.30
C LEU A 32 -0.59 -11.84 4.66
N ASP A 33 -1.18 -10.77 5.18
CA ASP A 33 -0.97 -10.27 6.53
C ASP A 33 0.51 -9.96 6.86
N ILE A 34 1.27 -9.47 5.85
CA ILE A 34 2.67 -9.07 6.01
C ILE A 34 2.73 -7.82 6.90
N PRO A 35 3.38 -7.87 8.07
CA PRO A 35 3.55 -6.68 8.89
C PRO A 35 4.49 -5.68 8.21
N TYR A 36 4.11 -4.41 8.17
CA TYR A 36 4.96 -3.32 7.71
C TYR A 36 5.43 -2.42 8.86
N ALA A 37 4.79 -2.51 10.02
CA ALA A 37 5.18 -1.88 11.27
C ALA A 37 4.73 -2.76 12.46
N GLY A 38 5.06 -2.36 13.68
CA GLY A 38 4.83 -3.19 14.87
C GLY A 38 4.00 -2.54 15.98
N GLN A 39 3.33 -1.42 15.71
CA GLN A 39 2.55 -0.70 16.71
C GLN A 39 1.11 -1.21 16.82
N SER A 40 0.60 -1.88 15.77
CA SER A 40 -0.76 -2.37 15.71
C SER A 40 -0.88 -3.62 14.83
N LEU A 41 -1.89 -4.44 15.10
CA LEU A 41 -2.28 -5.55 14.22
C LEU A 41 -2.88 -5.07 12.90
N ASN A 42 -3.32 -3.82 12.82
CA ASN A 42 -3.81 -3.20 11.59
C ASN A 42 -2.67 -2.65 10.70
N GLN A 43 -1.42 -2.74 11.12
CA GLN A 43 -0.27 -2.37 10.31
C GLN A 43 0.23 -3.55 9.47
N ARG A 44 -0.66 -4.08 8.61
CA ARG A 44 -0.42 -5.22 7.73
C ARG A 44 -0.86 -4.95 6.31
N LEU A 45 -0.26 -5.64 5.38
CA LEU A 45 -0.61 -5.58 3.97
C LEU A 45 -0.65 -6.99 3.36
N ASP A 46 -1.35 -7.09 2.24
CA ASP A 46 -1.33 -8.27 1.40
C ASP A 46 -0.67 -7.94 0.06
N ILE A 47 0.01 -8.92 -0.54
CA ILE A 47 0.57 -8.82 -1.89
C ILE A 47 0.03 -9.95 -2.74
N TYR A 48 -0.37 -9.61 -3.94
CA TYR A 48 -0.90 -10.51 -4.95
C TYR A 48 -0.06 -10.37 -6.21
N LEU A 49 0.48 -11.48 -6.71
CA LEU A 49 1.33 -11.50 -7.89
C LEU A 49 0.61 -12.15 -9.08
N PRO A 50 0.97 -11.79 -10.32
CA PRO A 50 0.54 -12.53 -11.50
C PRO A 50 0.82 -14.02 -11.39
N GLN A 51 -0.02 -14.85 -12.02
CA GLN A 51 0.14 -16.30 -12.00
C GLN A 51 1.41 -16.74 -12.71
N GLU A 52 1.81 -15.99 -13.74
CA GLU A 52 2.94 -16.26 -14.60
C GLU A 52 3.91 -15.08 -14.63
N GLY A 53 5.09 -15.33 -15.14
CA GLY A 53 6.14 -14.34 -15.29
C GLY A 53 7.01 -14.18 -14.05
N GLU A 54 8.17 -13.62 -14.31
CA GLU A 54 9.16 -13.24 -13.29
C GLU A 54 9.17 -11.73 -13.14
N GLY A 55 9.12 -11.26 -11.87
CA GLY A 55 9.14 -9.82 -11.60
C GLY A 55 10.46 -9.15 -11.98
N PRO A 56 10.63 -7.88 -11.65
CA PRO A 56 9.69 -7.06 -10.91
C PRO A 56 8.47 -6.68 -11.75
N PHE A 57 7.29 -6.75 -11.15
CA PHE A 57 6.03 -6.37 -11.80
C PHE A 57 5.68 -4.90 -11.51
N PRO A 58 4.99 -4.20 -12.43
CA PRO A 58 4.30 -2.97 -12.07
C PRO A 58 3.36 -3.22 -10.89
N LEU A 59 3.30 -2.30 -9.92
CA LEU A 59 2.56 -2.51 -8.67
C LEU A 59 1.44 -1.48 -8.51
N LEU A 60 0.22 -1.97 -8.37
CA LEU A 60 -0.94 -1.20 -7.90
C LEU A 60 -1.06 -1.34 -6.39
N ILE A 61 -1.38 -0.25 -5.70
CA ILE A 61 -1.60 -0.26 -4.26
C ILE A 61 -3.03 0.17 -3.97
N HIS A 62 -3.80 -0.73 -3.37
CA HIS A 62 -5.14 -0.48 -2.85
C HIS A 62 -5.06 0.00 -1.41
N VAL A 63 -5.74 1.09 -1.13
CA VAL A 63 -6.01 1.60 0.21
C VAL A 63 -7.51 1.71 0.34
N HIS A 64 -8.08 0.96 1.26
CA HIS A 64 -9.53 0.89 1.39
C HIS A 64 -10.15 2.22 1.83
N GLY A 65 -11.41 2.41 1.48
CA GLY A 65 -12.21 3.55 1.88
C GLY A 65 -12.69 3.47 3.32
N GLY A 66 -13.72 4.26 3.65
CA GLY A 66 -14.37 4.27 4.98
C GLY A 66 -14.01 5.48 5.84
N GLY A 67 -13.49 6.58 5.23
CA GLY A 67 -13.22 7.84 5.90
C GLY A 67 -12.26 7.73 7.09
N PHE A 68 -11.33 6.79 7.04
CA PHE A 68 -10.41 6.42 8.12
C PHE A 68 -11.07 5.87 9.39
N ALA A 69 -12.40 5.63 9.37
CA ALA A 69 -13.14 5.16 10.53
C ALA A 69 -13.52 3.68 10.48
N PHE A 70 -13.58 3.10 9.29
CA PHE A 70 -13.91 1.69 9.04
C PHE A 70 -13.35 1.24 7.69
N GLY A 71 -13.50 -0.04 7.37
CA GLY A 71 -13.07 -0.65 6.12
C GLY A 71 -12.19 -1.87 6.37
N ASP A 72 -11.74 -2.50 5.30
CA ASP A 72 -10.86 -3.67 5.33
C ASP A 72 -10.03 -3.71 4.03
N LYS A 73 -8.77 -4.10 4.13
CA LYS A 73 -7.88 -4.23 2.97
C LYS A 73 -8.35 -5.26 1.94
N ARG A 74 -9.25 -6.17 2.31
CA ARG A 74 -9.82 -7.21 1.44
C ARG A 74 -11.27 -6.91 1.05
N ASP A 75 -11.73 -5.66 1.16
CA ASP A 75 -13.07 -5.30 0.71
C ASP A 75 -13.25 -5.58 -0.81
N ASP A 76 -14.48 -5.53 -1.30
CA ASP A 76 -14.81 -5.89 -2.68
C ASP A 76 -14.22 -4.93 -3.72
N HIS A 77 -13.81 -3.71 -3.34
CA HIS A 77 -13.07 -2.79 -4.21
C HIS A 77 -11.74 -3.39 -4.65
N MET A 78 -11.16 -4.31 -3.85
CA MET A 78 -9.95 -5.03 -4.21
C MET A 78 -10.12 -5.86 -5.50
N ASN A 79 -11.33 -6.27 -5.87
CA ASN A 79 -11.61 -7.02 -7.10
C ASN A 79 -11.11 -6.29 -8.37
N ALA A 80 -11.15 -4.95 -8.39
CA ALA A 80 -10.63 -4.17 -9.51
C ALA A 80 -9.10 -4.31 -9.65
N TYR A 81 -8.39 -4.33 -8.53
CA TYR A 81 -6.94 -4.48 -8.47
C TYR A 81 -6.52 -5.93 -8.81
N LEU A 82 -7.29 -6.92 -8.37
CA LEU A 82 -7.02 -8.33 -8.69
C LEU A 82 -7.13 -8.63 -10.19
N LYS A 83 -7.98 -7.92 -10.93
CA LYS A 83 -8.05 -8.05 -12.40
C LYS A 83 -6.73 -7.68 -13.08
N ALA A 84 -5.97 -6.76 -12.51
CA ALA A 84 -4.70 -6.34 -13.07
C ALA A 84 -3.62 -7.45 -13.05
N LEU A 85 -3.79 -8.48 -12.23
CA LEU A 85 -2.92 -9.67 -12.24
C LEU A 85 -2.92 -10.36 -13.62
N GLY A 86 -4.07 -10.36 -14.31
CA GLY A 86 -4.20 -10.88 -15.68
C GLY A 86 -3.45 -10.06 -16.73
N TRP A 87 -3.06 -8.83 -16.42
CA TRP A 87 -2.27 -7.95 -17.28
C TRP A 87 -0.78 -7.95 -16.90
N GLY A 88 -0.35 -8.84 -16.03
CA GLY A 88 1.03 -8.91 -15.55
C GLY A 88 1.40 -7.85 -14.52
N TRP A 89 0.45 -7.26 -13.82
CA TRP A 89 0.68 -6.31 -12.74
C TRP A 89 0.52 -6.99 -11.39
N ALA A 90 1.32 -6.60 -10.42
CA ALA A 90 1.11 -6.97 -9.02
C ALA A 90 0.13 -6.01 -8.34
N ALA A 91 -0.54 -6.50 -7.31
CA ALA A 91 -1.38 -5.67 -6.45
C ALA A 91 -0.94 -5.82 -4.99
N ALA A 92 -0.97 -4.72 -4.24
CA ALA A 92 -0.87 -4.73 -2.79
C ALA A 92 -2.13 -4.11 -2.20
N SER A 93 -2.61 -4.66 -1.10
CA SER A 93 -3.71 -4.09 -0.34
C SER A 93 -3.29 -3.80 1.09
N VAL A 94 -3.57 -2.59 1.56
CA VAL A 94 -3.04 -2.04 2.80
C VAL A 94 -4.14 -1.89 3.83
N GLU A 95 -3.94 -2.51 5.01
CA GLU A 95 -4.65 -2.16 6.22
C GLU A 95 -3.88 -1.05 6.95
N TYR A 96 -4.57 -0.21 7.68
CA TYR A 96 -3.99 0.89 8.43
C TYR A 96 -4.77 1.15 9.72
N ARG A 97 -4.14 1.80 10.70
CA ARG A 97 -4.80 2.16 11.95
C ARG A 97 -5.94 3.15 11.70
N LEU A 98 -7.14 2.76 12.07
CA LEU A 98 -8.33 3.60 11.96
C LEU A 98 -8.32 4.73 13.01
N SER A 99 -9.11 5.76 12.77
CA SER A 99 -9.18 6.95 13.65
C SER A 99 -9.64 6.65 15.08
N GLY A 100 -10.37 5.55 15.28
CA GLY A 100 -10.72 5.05 16.62
C GLY A 100 -9.57 4.42 17.37
N GLU A 101 -8.53 3.98 16.66
CA GLU A 101 -7.31 3.40 17.24
C GLU A 101 -6.21 4.45 17.39
N ALA A 102 -6.00 5.25 16.36
CA ALA A 102 -4.94 6.25 16.35
C ALA A 102 -5.37 7.51 15.57
N PRO A 103 -5.19 8.72 16.16
CA PRO A 103 -5.61 9.96 15.53
C PRO A 103 -4.74 10.30 14.30
N PHE A 104 -5.23 11.22 13.46
CA PHE A 104 -4.43 11.80 12.38
C PHE A 104 -3.08 12.31 12.93
N PRO A 105 -1.95 12.08 12.25
CA PRO A 105 -1.81 11.58 10.88
C PRO A 105 -1.49 10.05 10.78
N ALA A 106 -1.84 9.25 11.77
CA ALA A 106 -1.42 7.85 11.86
C ALA A 106 -1.69 7.03 10.57
N ALA A 107 -2.90 7.08 10.02
CA ALA A 107 -3.26 6.35 8.81
C ALA A 107 -2.41 6.78 7.58
N VAL A 108 -2.05 8.06 7.48
CA VAL A 108 -1.21 8.58 6.38
C VAL A 108 0.23 8.07 6.52
N LEU A 109 0.75 8.02 7.73
CA LEU A 109 2.09 7.47 8.00
C LEU A 109 2.11 5.97 7.74
N ASP A 110 1.08 5.25 8.14
CA ASP A 110 0.90 3.82 7.89
C ASP A 110 0.89 3.53 6.39
N TYR A 111 0.15 4.28 5.59
CA TYR A 111 0.16 4.17 4.14
C TYR A 111 1.56 4.36 3.55
N SER A 112 2.30 5.35 4.02
CA SER A 112 3.68 5.60 3.56
C SER A 112 4.60 4.41 3.83
N GLU A 113 4.57 3.86 5.04
CA GLU A 113 5.38 2.69 5.40
C GLU A 113 4.94 1.43 4.64
N ALA A 114 3.64 1.17 4.53
CA ALA A 114 3.09 0.06 3.77
C ALA A 114 3.51 0.11 2.29
N THR A 115 3.50 1.30 1.68
CA THR A 115 3.95 1.50 0.29
C THR A 115 5.42 1.12 0.10
N LYS A 116 6.29 1.49 1.04
CA LYS A 116 7.72 1.11 1.01
C LYS A 116 7.86 -0.41 1.14
N LYS A 117 7.16 -1.01 2.09
CA LYS A 117 7.22 -2.45 2.35
C LYS A 117 6.67 -3.27 1.19
N SER A 118 5.56 -2.84 0.57
CA SER A 118 4.98 -3.50 -0.61
C SER A 118 5.98 -3.58 -1.76
N ARG A 119 6.64 -2.48 -2.06
CA ARG A 119 7.68 -2.43 -3.10
C ARG A 119 8.85 -3.34 -2.76
N GLN A 120 9.37 -3.23 -1.54
CA GLN A 120 10.47 -4.07 -1.09
C GLN A 120 10.14 -5.56 -1.25
N LYS A 121 8.98 -5.99 -0.73
CA LYS A 121 8.56 -7.40 -0.79
C LYS A 121 8.37 -7.89 -2.23
N MET A 122 7.77 -7.10 -3.09
CA MET A 122 7.61 -7.45 -4.51
C MET A 122 8.98 -7.70 -5.18
N TYR A 123 9.97 -6.86 -4.88
CA TYR A 123 11.30 -7.02 -5.46
C TYR A 123 12.07 -8.21 -4.85
N GLU A 124 11.94 -8.47 -3.56
CA GLU A 124 12.52 -9.64 -2.91
C GLU A 124 12.00 -10.93 -3.55
N GLU A 125 10.71 -11.01 -3.83
CA GLU A 125 10.09 -12.17 -4.48
C GLU A 125 10.52 -12.29 -5.96
N ALA A 126 10.64 -11.17 -6.67
CA ALA A 126 11.13 -11.17 -8.04
C ALA A 126 12.61 -11.58 -8.14
N ALA A 127 13.41 -11.23 -7.13
CA ALA A 127 14.83 -11.53 -7.07
C ALA A 127 15.12 -12.95 -6.56
N ALA A 128 14.16 -13.58 -5.86
CA ALA A 128 14.31 -14.92 -5.33
C ALA A 128 14.49 -15.94 -6.47
N GLY A 129 15.75 -16.23 -6.82
CA GLY A 129 16.15 -17.13 -7.90
C GLY A 129 16.44 -16.47 -9.25
N ASN A 130 16.38 -15.13 -9.37
CA ASN A 130 16.72 -14.42 -10.60
C ASN A 130 17.78 -13.32 -10.35
N PRO A 131 19.08 -13.59 -10.60
CA PRO A 131 20.16 -12.62 -10.43
C PRO A 131 19.98 -11.32 -11.24
N GLU A 132 19.38 -11.39 -12.42
CA GLU A 132 19.14 -10.21 -13.26
C GLU A 132 18.06 -9.30 -12.68
N ALA A 133 17.02 -9.88 -12.08
CA ALA A 133 15.98 -9.12 -11.38
C ALA A 133 16.56 -8.43 -10.13
N GLN A 134 17.45 -9.11 -9.39
CA GLN A 134 18.20 -8.54 -8.28
C GLN A 134 19.03 -7.34 -8.73
N ALA A 135 19.82 -7.49 -9.78
CA ALA A 135 20.67 -6.43 -10.30
C ALA A 135 19.84 -5.22 -10.77
N ARG A 136 18.70 -5.44 -11.45
CA ARG A 136 17.78 -4.38 -11.86
C ARG A 136 17.20 -3.61 -10.67
N TYR A 137 16.87 -4.32 -9.59
CA TYR A 137 16.38 -3.68 -8.37
C TYR A 137 17.46 -2.84 -7.68
N GLU A 138 18.66 -3.36 -7.55
CA GLU A 138 19.78 -2.63 -6.97
C GLU A 138 20.11 -1.37 -7.76
N ASN A 139 20.11 -1.45 -9.09
CA ASN A 139 20.28 -0.30 -9.98
C ASN A 139 19.15 0.73 -9.81
N PHE A 140 17.89 0.29 -9.70
CA PHE A 140 16.76 1.17 -9.42
C PHE A 140 16.90 1.90 -8.08
N LEU A 141 17.32 1.20 -7.02
CA LEU A 141 17.56 1.82 -5.72
C LEU A 141 18.72 2.81 -5.75
N ALA A 142 19.80 2.49 -6.47
CA ALA A 142 20.94 3.38 -6.65
C ALA A 142 20.53 4.68 -7.37
N ALA A 143 19.86 4.58 -8.50
CA ALA A 143 19.35 5.73 -9.26
C ALA A 143 18.38 6.60 -8.43
N ARG A 144 17.54 5.98 -7.62
CA ARG A 144 16.62 6.71 -6.73
C ARG A 144 17.34 7.48 -5.62
N ARG A 145 18.39 6.88 -5.04
CA ARG A 145 19.23 7.56 -4.04
C ARG A 145 19.94 8.78 -4.65
N GLU A 146 20.50 8.61 -5.83
CA GLU A 146 21.18 9.68 -6.56
C GLU A 146 20.24 10.86 -6.86
N ASN A 147 19.05 10.58 -7.41
CA ASN A 147 18.03 11.58 -7.68
C ASN A 147 17.56 12.31 -6.41
N TYR A 148 17.44 11.59 -5.29
CA TYR A 148 17.08 12.20 -4.00
C TYR A 148 18.17 13.16 -3.51
N HIS A 149 19.44 12.77 -3.62
CA HIS A 149 20.56 13.62 -3.21
C HIS A 149 20.69 14.85 -4.11
N LYS A 150 20.51 14.69 -5.43
CA LYS A 150 20.51 15.79 -6.38
C LYS A 150 19.42 16.80 -6.05
N LYS A 151 18.18 16.34 -5.87
CA LYS A 151 17.05 17.21 -5.51
C LYS A 151 17.31 17.99 -4.21
N LYS A 152 17.88 17.34 -3.18
CA LYS A 152 18.25 18.02 -1.93
C LYS A 152 19.38 19.05 -2.09
N GLN A 153 20.28 18.87 -3.04
CA GLN A 153 21.33 19.84 -3.34
C GLN A 153 20.75 21.05 -4.06
N ASP A 154 19.85 20.82 -5.03
CA ASP A 154 19.16 21.87 -5.79
C ASP A 154 18.31 22.76 -4.84
N GLU A 155 17.52 22.14 -3.94
CA GLU A 155 16.72 22.84 -2.93
C GLU A 155 17.58 23.70 -1.96
N LYS A 156 18.79 23.24 -1.63
CA LYS A 156 19.73 24.02 -0.80
C LYS A 156 20.38 25.17 -1.57
N GLY A 157 20.62 24.99 -2.87
CA GLY A 157 21.16 26.05 -3.74
C GLY A 157 20.18 27.20 -3.92
N GLU A 158 18.88 26.91 -4.05
CA GLU A 158 17.83 27.92 -4.18
C GLU A 158 17.55 28.72 -2.89
N GLN A 159 17.89 28.18 -1.71
CA GLN A 159 17.71 28.88 -0.42
C GLN A 159 18.86 29.87 -0.09
N ILE A 160 19.94 29.84 -0.85
CA ILE A 160 21.14 30.66 -0.61
C ILE A 160 21.27 31.81 -1.66
N ALA A 161 20.45 31.81 -2.69
CA ALA A 161 20.39 32.83 -3.73
C ALA A 161 19.26 33.84 -3.46
#